data_0ab5e0dd37373f6ed516ef028a8fcb5e
#
_entry.id   0ab5e0dd37373f6ed516ef028a8fcb5e
#
_cell.length_a   1.000
_cell.length_b   1.000
_cell.length_c   1.000
_cell.angle_alpha   90.00
_cell.angle_beta   90.00
_cell.angle_gamma   90.00
#
_symmetry.space_group_name_H-M   'P 1'
#
loop_
_entity.id
_entity.type
_entity.pdbx_description
1 polymer ?
#
loop_
_entity_poly.entity_id
_entity_poly.type
_entity_poly.pdbx_seq_one_letter_code
_entity_poly.pdbx_strand_id
1 'polypeptide(L)'
;MRSIAWVVLGLNAVALYAVLRISDKTSEQIWLAVGMIAACLDVWLTFHGSTRFSLGWYLSKMGSLLTSMVVLMSLFVDLTLLYRRVSQANAMLAQLASRDGLTGLANRRSFDEKLDSEWRRALRLQQPLALLMLDVDHFKLYNDSYGHLGGDDCLRRVSAAIGSHIARPGDLAARYGGEEFAVILPNTDATGASNLASRIRESVAALGLIHPQSSLQRVTISVGVAVVVPEQGQLPAALVSLADQALYQAKSLGRDRIQLAAEPAKLAKEVLVAPRASVAVGLSA
;
A
#
# COMPACT_ATOMS: atom_id res chain seq x y z
N MET A 1 -21.59 -27.81 -50.17
CA MET A 1 -20.37 -27.29 -49.49
C MET A 1 -19.77 -26.05 -50.15
N ARG A 2 -19.70 -25.97 -51.48
CA ARG A 2 -19.15 -24.79 -52.20
C ARG A 2 -19.91 -23.48 -51.86
N SER A 3 -21.23 -23.49 -51.77
CA SER A 3 -22.04 -22.31 -51.47
C SER A 3 -21.79 -21.73 -50.06
N ILE A 4 -21.55 -22.59 -49.04
CA ILE A 4 -21.30 -22.20 -47.69
C ILE A 4 -19.92 -21.50 -47.55
N ALA A 5 -18.91 -22.01 -48.29
CA ALA A 5 -17.57 -21.39 -48.27
C ALA A 5 -17.58 -19.97 -48.84
N TRP A 6 -18.33 -19.70 -49.92
CA TRP A 6 -18.50 -18.36 -50.47
C TRP A 6 -19.23 -17.40 -49.55
N VAL A 7 -20.23 -17.87 -48.79
CA VAL A 7 -20.92 -17.07 -47.79
C VAL A 7 -20.00 -16.68 -46.64
N VAL A 8 -19.19 -17.63 -46.13
CA VAL A 8 -18.23 -17.36 -45.04
C VAL A 8 -17.14 -16.39 -45.50
N LEU A 9 -16.61 -16.56 -46.74
CA LEU A 9 -15.64 -15.61 -47.30
C LEU A 9 -16.24 -14.20 -47.46
N GLY A 10 -17.47 -14.09 -47.95
CA GLY A 10 -18.16 -12.83 -48.12
C GLY A 10 -18.38 -12.11 -46.77
N LEU A 11 -18.84 -12.82 -45.74
CA LEU A 11 -19.04 -12.26 -44.41
C LEU A 11 -17.74 -11.76 -43.78
N ASN A 12 -16.66 -12.56 -43.89
CA ASN A 12 -15.35 -12.14 -43.38
C ASN A 12 -14.79 -10.92 -44.16
N ALA A 13 -14.98 -10.83 -45.47
CA ALA A 13 -14.55 -9.70 -46.26
C ALA A 13 -15.31 -8.40 -45.88
N VAL A 14 -16.62 -8.48 -45.63
CA VAL A 14 -17.44 -7.35 -45.17
C VAL A 14 -16.99 -6.89 -43.79
N ALA A 15 -16.76 -7.82 -42.87
CA ALA A 15 -16.31 -7.51 -41.52
C ALA A 15 -14.89 -6.92 -41.54
N LEU A 16 -13.97 -7.45 -42.34
CA LEU A 16 -12.63 -6.89 -42.52
C LEU A 16 -12.69 -5.46 -43.06
N TYR A 17 -13.54 -5.23 -44.08
CA TYR A 17 -13.76 -3.87 -44.60
C TYR A 17 -14.29 -2.92 -43.54
N ALA A 18 -15.24 -3.35 -42.70
CA ALA A 18 -15.76 -2.56 -41.60
C ALA A 18 -14.66 -2.18 -40.59
N VAL A 19 -13.82 -3.15 -40.19
CA VAL A 19 -12.69 -2.91 -39.27
C VAL A 19 -11.65 -1.94 -39.86
N LEU A 20 -11.35 -2.07 -41.15
CA LEU A 20 -10.39 -1.21 -41.84
C LEU A 20 -10.90 0.24 -42.02
N ARG A 21 -12.22 0.47 -41.99
CA ARG A 21 -12.86 1.78 -42.12
C ARG A 21 -12.87 2.60 -40.82
N ILE A 22 -12.59 2.00 -39.67
CA ILE A 22 -12.55 2.71 -38.39
C ILE A 22 -11.30 3.59 -38.37
N SER A 23 -11.50 4.88 -38.08
CA SER A 23 -10.46 5.93 -38.17
C SER A 23 -9.37 5.77 -37.11
N ASP A 24 -9.75 5.41 -35.86
CA ASP A 24 -8.81 5.25 -34.75
C ASP A 24 -8.49 3.76 -34.55
N LYS A 25 -7.40 3.31 -35.19
CA LYS A 25 -6.97 1.92 -35.13
C LYS A 25 -6.35 1.61 -33.78
N THR A 26 -7.10 0.95 -32.91
CA THR A 26 -6.55 0.34 -31.71
C THR A 26 -5.75 -0.91 -32.06
N SER A 27 -4.80 -1.29 -31.20
CA SER A 27 -4.03 -2.54 -31.35
C SER A 27 -4.94 -3.76 -31.51
N GLU A 28 -6.07 -3.78 -30.79
CA GLU A 28 -7.09 -4.85 -30.87
C GLU A 28 -7.70 -4.98 -32.27
N GLN A 29 -8.00 -3.86 -32.92
CA GLN A 29 -8.57 -3.85 -34.27
C GLN A 29 -7.58 -4.33 -35.32
N ILE A 30 -6.29 -4.02 -35.16
CA ILE A 30 -5.24 -4.51 -36.06
C ILE A 30 -5.15 -6.04 -35.95
N TRP A 31 -5.14 -6.58 -34.72
CA TRP A 31 -5.08 -8.02 -34.52
C TRP A 31 -6.35 -8.74 -34.96
N LEU A 32 -7.52 -8.11 -34.78
CA LEU A 32 -8.77 -8.64 -35.35
C LEU A 32 -8.71 -8.72 -36.87
N ALA A 33 -8.21 -7.67 -37.52
CA ALA A 33 -8.03 -7.68 -38.98
C ALA A 33 -7.06 -8.78 -39.45
N VAL A 34 -5.93 -8.97 -38.74
CA VAL A 34 -4.97 -10.06 -39.03
C VAL A 34 -5.63 -11.40 -38.86
N GLY A 35 -6.41 -11.64 -37.80
CA GLY A 35 -7.16 -12.87 -37.57
C GLY A 35 -8.18 -13.17 -38.69
N MET A 36 -8.88 -12.12 -39.16
CA MET A 36 -9.86 -12.23 -40.22
C MET A 36 -9.20 -12.56 -41.60
N ILE A 37 -8.05 -11.92 -41.89
CA ILE A 37 -7.27 -12.25 -43.12
C ILE A 37 -6.83 -13.69 -43.06
N ALA A 38 -6.31 -14.16 -41.93
CA ALA A 38 -5.89 -15.56 -41.79
C ALA A 38 -7.05 -16.55 -41.90
N ALA A 39 -8.24 -16.21 -41.35
CA ALA A 39 -9.45 -17.03 -41.52
C ALA A 39 -9.90 -17.11 -42.98
N CYS A 40 -9.81 -16.01 -43.74
CA CYS A 40 -10.06 -16.02 -45.17
C CYS A 40 -9.08 -16.93 -45.93
N LEU A 41 -7.79 -16.87 -45.60
CA LEU A 41 -6.76 -17.73 -46.16
C LEU A 41 -6.98 -19.21 -45.83
N ASP A 42 -7.35 -19.55 -44.61
CA ASP A 42 -7.67 -20.92 -44.18
C ASP A 42 -8.86 -21.50 -44.97
N VAL A 43 -9.94 -20.73 -45.13
CA VAL A 43 -11.09 -21.12 -45.94
C VAL A 43 -10.69 -21.32 -47.39
N TRP A 44 -9.90 -20.42 -47.96
CA TRP A 44 -9.44 -20.47 -49.33
C TRP A 44 -8.54 -21.70 -49.60
N LEU A 45 -7.55 -21.94 -48.72
CA LEU A 45 -6.65 -23.10 -48.76
C LEU A 45 -7.40 -24.43 -48.61
N THR A 46 -8.36 -24.50 -47.68
CA THR A 46 -9.19 -25.68 -47.45
C THR A 46 -10.05 -25.97 -48.68
N PHE A 47 -10.48 -24.93 -49.40
CA PHE A 47 -11.32 -25.06 -50.58
C PHE A 47 -10.53 -25.56 -51.81
N HIS A 48 -9.26 -25.13 -51.97
CA HIS A 48 -8.40 -25.52 -53.12
C HIS A 48 -7.57 -26.77 -52.83
N GLY A 49 -7.34 -27.11 -51.57
CA GLY A 49 -6.63 -28.33 -51.16
C GLY A 49 -7.49 -29.59 -51.25
N SER A 50 -7.88 -29.97 -52.42
CA SER A 50 -8.88 -30.90 -52.92
C SER A 50 -9.17 -32.23 -52.21
N THR A 51 -8.38 -32.68 -51.23
CA THR A 51 -8.63 -33.92 -50.46
C THR A 51 -8.33 -33.76 -48.98
N ARG A 52 -9.21 -34.32 -48.12
CA ARG A 52 -8.94 -34.46 -46.69
C ARG A 52 -7.63 -35.23 -46.48
N PHE A 53 -6.81 -34.81 -45.51
CA PHE A 53 -5.52 -35.40 -45.18
C PHE A 53 -4.40 -35.16 -46.22
N SER A 54 -4.58 -34.24 -47.17
CA SER A 54 -3.50 -33.77 -48.03
C SER A 54 -2.54 -32.85 -47.25
N LEU A 55 -1.30 -32.70 -47.73
CA LEU A 55 -0.31 -31.78 -47.14
C LEU A 55 -0.86 -30.35 -47.01
N GLY A 56 -1.63 -29.88 -48.00
CA GLY A 56 -2.27 -28.57 -47.98
C GLY A 56 -3.33 -28.41 -46.86
N TRP A 57 -4.06 -29.50 -46.55
CA TRP A 57 -5.03 -29.50 -45.44
C TRP A 57 -4.35 -29.36 -44.08
N TYR A 58 -3.23 -30.08 -43.86
CA TYR A 58 -2.47 -29.94 -42.59
C TYR A 58 -1.82 -28.55 -42.46
N LEU A 59 -1.23 -28.02 -43.54
CA LEU A 59 -0.65 -26.67 -43.55
C LEU A 59 -1.68 -25.59 -43.23
N SER A 60 -2.90 -25.67 -43.77
CA SER A 60 -4.00 -24.78 -43.47
C SER A 60 -4.36 -24.82 -41.96
N LYS A 61 -4.51 -26.01 -41.38
CA LYS A 61 -4.84 -26.15 -39.94
C LYS A 61 -3.72 -25.66 -39.00
N MET A 62 -2.47 -25.92 -39.36
CA MET A 62 -1.32 -25.37 -38.63
C MET A 62 -1.27 -23.83 -38.70
N GLY A 63 -1.53 -23.27 -39.88
CA GLY A 63 -1.59 -21.82 -40.04
C GLY A 63 -2.69 -21.15 -39.20
N SER A 64 -3.89 -21.77 -39.20
CA SER A 64 -5.01 -21.31 -38.39
C SER A 64 -4.71 -21.37 -36.87
N LEU A 65 -4.10 -22.46 -36.39
CA LEU A 65 -3.68 -22.59 -35.00
C LEU A 65 -2.62 -21.55 -34.62
N LEU A 66 -1.61 -21.34 -35.45
CA LEU A 66 -0.57 -20.36 -35.22
C LEU A 66 -1.14 -18.94 -35.13
N THR A 67 -2.04 -18.58 -36.05
CA THR A 67 -2.69 -17.28 -36.06
C THR A 67 -3.54 -17.07 -34.79
N SER A 68 -4.32 -18.08 -34.40
CA SER A 68 -5.12 -18.03 -33.17
C SER A 68 -4.24 -17.85 -31.93
N MET A 69 -3.08 -18.53 -31.89
CA MET A 69 -2.11 -18.40 -30.81
C MET A 69 -1.50 -17.00 -30.76
N VAL A 70 -1.16 -16.41 -31.89
CA VAL A 70 -0.62 -15.03 -31.97
C VAL A 70 -1.66 -14.01 -31.49
N VAL A 71 -2.92 -14.15 -31.96
CA VAL A 71 -4.01 -13.24 -31.51
C VAL A 71 -4.24 -13.36 -30.00
N LEU A 72 -4.30 -14.59 -29.48
CA LEU A 72 -4.46 -14.84 -28.03
C LEU A 72 -3.31 -14.24 -27.21
N MET A 73 -2.08 -14.43 -27.68
CA MET A 73 -0.88 -13.89 -27.03
C MET A 73 -0.89 -12.35 -27.04
N SER A 74 -1.30 -11.73 -28.14
CA SER A 74 -1.44 -10.28 -28.23
C SER A 74 -2.47 -9.73 -27.25
N LEU A 75 -3.67 -10.35 -27.21
CA LEU A 75 -4.71 -9.97 -26.25
C LEU A 75 -4.24 -10.13 -24.80
N PHE A 76 -3.49 -11.19 -24.52
CA PHE A 76 -2.92 -11.40 -23.18
C PHE A 76 -1.92 -10.31 -22.79
N VAL A 77 -1.06 -9.91 -23.74
CA VAL A 77 -0.10 -8.82 -23.53
C VAL A 77 -0.84 -7.50 -23.31
N ASP A 78 -1.82 -7.17 -24.16
CA ASP A 78 -2.59 -5.94 -24.04
C ASP A 78 -3.36 -5.87 -22.70
N LEU A 79 -4.00 -6.97 -22.29
CA LEU A 79 -4.68 -7.07 -20.99
C LEU A 79 -3.71 -6.88 -19.83
N THR A 80 -2.53 -7.48 -19.91
CA THR A 80 -1.50 -7.34 -18.88
C THR A 80 -1.00 -5.90 -18.75
N LEU A 81 -0.79 -5.23 -19.88
CA LEU A 81 -0.37 -3.83 -19.93
C LEU A 81 -1.46 -2.90 -19.39
N LEU A 82 -2.72 -3.13 -19.74
CA LEU A 82 -3.86 -2.39 -19.22
C LEU A 82 -3.98 -2.55 -17.70
N TYR A 83 -3.90 -3.80 -17.22
CA TYR A 83 -3.93 -4.09 -15.78
C TYR A 83 -2.82 -3.36 -15.03
N ARG A 84 -1.60 -3.36 -15.56
CA ARG A 84 -0.47 -2.60 -14.98
C ARG A 84 -0.73 -1.09 -14.94
N ARG A 85 -1.26 -0.51 -16.01
CA ARG A 85 -1.60 0.93 -16.05
C ARG A 85 -2.65 1.29 -15.01
N VAL A 86 -3.73 0.50 -14.90
CA VAL A 86 -4.79 0.72 -13.90
C VAL A 86 -4.24 0.58 -12.48
N SER A 87 -3.42 -0.44 -12.23
CA SER A 87 -2.78 -0.63 -10.91
C SER A 87 -1.85 0.53 -10.55
N GLN A 88 -1.06 1.03 -11.49
CA GLN A 88 -0.19 2.20 -11.28
C GLN A 88 -1.00 3.48 -11.04
N ALA A 89 -2.07 3.71 -11.80
CA ALA A 89 -2.95 4.87 -11.59
C ALA A 89 -3.62 4.83 -10.22
N ASN A 90 -4.11 3.66 -9.79
CA ASN A 90 -4.68 3.47 -8.45
C ASN A 90 -3.65 3.68 -7.34
N ALA A 91 -2.42 3.18 -7.51
CA ALA A 91 -1.33 3.42 -6.58
C ALA A 91 -0.98 4.92 -6.49
N MET A 92 -0.98 5.63 -7.63
CA MET A 92 -0.73 7.07 -7.67
C MET A 92 -1.84 7.88 -7.01
N LEU A 93 -3.11 7.50 -7.22
CA LEU A 93 -4.26 8.11 -6.52
C LEU A 93 -4.21 7.85 -5.01
N ALA A 94 -3.88 6.62 -4.60
CA ALA A 94 -3.66 6.29 -3.19
C ALA A 94 -2.49 7.10 -2.58
N GLN A 95 -1.46 7.39 -3.37
CA GLN A 95 -0.36 8.25 -2.94
C GLN A 95 -0.76 9.72 -2.76
N LEU A 96 -1.75 10.21 -3.49
CA LEU A 96 -2.26 11.58 -3.35
C LEU A 96 -3.22 11.73 -2.16
N ALA A 97 -3.78 10.63 -1.65
CA ALA A 97 -4.60 10.67 -0.45
C ALA A 97 -3.72 11.04 0.75
N SER A 98 -4.14 12.04 1.52
CA SER A 98 -3.44 12.47 2.74
C SER A 98 -3.99 11.79 4.01
N ARG A 99 -5.13 11.12 3.90
CA ARG A 99 -5.86 10.50 5.01
C ARG A 99 -5.96 9.00 4.87
N ASP A 100 -6.02 8.31 6.01
CA ASP A 100 -6.35 6.89 6.09
C ASP A 100 -7.84 6.68 5.83
N GLY A 101 -8.17 5.78 4.91
CA GLY A 101 -9.54 5.55 4.46
C GLY A 101 -10.46 4.93 5.51
N LEU A 102 -9.93 4.23 6.51
CA LEU A 102 -10.72 3.63 7.59
C LEU A 102 -11.01 4.61 8.72
N THR A 103 -9.99 5.34 9.15
CA THR A 103 -10.00 6.13 10.38
C THR A 103 -10.20 7.62 10.16
N GLY A 104 -9.96 8.12 8.94
CA GLY A 104 -10.03 9.55 8.61
C GLY A 104 -8.88 10.39 9.19
N LEU A 105 -7.99 9.82 10.00
CA LEU A 105 -6.76 10.47 10.45
C LEU A 105 -5.78 10.63 9.27
N ALA A 106 -4.67 11.33 9.46
CA ALA A 106 -3.59 11.33 8.49
C ALA A 106 -3.08 9.91 8.28
N ASN A 107 -2.64 9.59 7.06
CA ASN A 107 -1.99 8.31 6.80
C ASN A 107 -0.49 8.39 7.11
N ARG A 108 0.21 7.24 7.07
CA ARG A 108 1.64 7.13 7.35
C ARG A 108 2.48 8.10 6.51
N ARG A 109 2.17 8.24 5.23
CA ARG A 109 2.90 9.17 4.35
C ARG A 109 2.79 10.62 4.84
N SER A 110 1.58 11.07 5.16
CA SER A 110 1.36 12.42 5.71
C SER A 110 2.04 12.61 7.04
N PHE A 111 2.14 11.54 7.84
CA PHE A 111 2.93 11.55 9.07
C PHE A 111 4.41 11.76 8.77
N ASP A 112 5.01 10.99 7.85
CA ASP A 112 6.43 11.08 7.50
C ASP A 112 6.77 12.49 6.95
N GLU A 113 5.96 13.01 6.03
CA GLU A 113 6.12 14.37 5.47
C GLU A 113 6.03 15.46 6.56
N LYS A 114 5.07 15.33 7.47
CA LYS A 114 4.88 16.27 8.58
C LYS A 114 6.02 16.20 9.58
N LEU A 115 6.45 15.00 9.94
CA LEU A 115 7.57 14.79 10.88
C LEU A 115 8.84 15.44 10.34
N ASP A 116 9.17 15.22 9.07
CA ASP A 116 10.32 15.85 8.40
C ASP A 116 10.25 17.38 8.40
N SER A 117 9.07 17.92 8.17
CA SER A 117 8.84 19.37 8.18
C SER A 117 9.01 19.98 9.58
N GLU A 118 8.37 19.36 10.60
CA GLU A 118 8.45 19.85 11.97
C GLU A 118 9.83 19.60 12.60
N TRP A 119 10.53 18.52 12.19
CA TRP A 119 11.93 18.29 12.59
C TRP A 119 12.84 19.44 12.15
N ARG A 120 12.78 19.81 10.86
CA ARG A 120 13.57 20.94 10.32
C ARG A 120 13.18 22.26 11.00
N ARG A 121 11.91 22.44 11.32
CA ARG A 121 11.45 23.63 12.03
C ARG A 121 11.97 23.67 13.47
N ALA A 122 11.84 22.58 14.21
CA ALA A 122 12.31 22.44 15.59
C ALA A 122 13.84 22.61 15.68
N LEU A 123 14.60 22.02 14.73
CA LEU A 123 16.06 22.22 14.63
C LEU A 123 16.41 23.71 14.46
N ARG A 124 15.74 24.42 13.57
CA ARG A 124 16.01 25.85 13.32
C ARG A 124 15.64 26.73 14.50
N LEU A 125 14.54 26.43 15.18
CA LEU A 125 14.03 27.24 16.28
C LEU A 125 14.55 26.79 17.66
N GLN A 126 15.29 25.68 17.71
CA GLN A 126 15.77 25.04 18.94
C GLN A 126 14.64 24.79 19.94
N GLN A 127 13.52 24.27 19.39
CA GLN A 127 12.31 23.97 20.16
C GLN A 127 12.12 22.46 20.31
N PRO A 128 11.46 22.01 21.40
CA PRO A 128 11.18 20.60 21.59
C PRO A 128 10.17 20.10 20.56
N LEU A 129 10.38 18.88 20.08
CA LEU A 129 9.46 18.13 19.24
C LEU A 129 9.13 16.83 19.98
N ALA A 130 7.84 16.62 20.27
CA ALA A 130 7.37 15.40 20.90
C ALA A 130 6.68 14.49 19.88
N LEU A 131 6.82 13.19 20.09
CA LEU A 131 6.16 12.14 19.34
C LEU A 131 5.53 11.13 20.31
N LEU A 132 4.27 10.80 20.08
CA LEU A 132 3.58 9.71 20.73
C LEU A 132 3.42 8.58 19.71
N MET A 133 3.84 7.36 20.08
CA MET A 133 3.48 6.13 19.39
C MET A 133 2.48 5.36 20.24
N LEU A 134 1.35 5.00 19.63
CA LEU A 134 0.22 4.37 20.32
C LEU A 134 -0.14 3.07 19.63
N ASP A 135 -0.56 2.07 20.41
CA ASP A 135 -0.96 0.78 19.89
C ASP A 135 -2.15 0.25 20.69
N VAL A 136 -3.13 -0.34 20.00
CA VAL A 136 -4.31 -0.92 20.63
C VAL A 136 -3.96 -2.25 21.26
N ASP A 137 -4.09 -2.33 22.56
CA ASP A 137 -3.67 -3.49 23.34
C ASP A 137 -4.48 -4.75 22.96
N HIS A 138 -3.76 -5.85 22.67
CA HIS A 138 -4.35 -7.14 22.32
C HIS A 138 -5.31 -7.12 21.12
N PHE A 139 -5.11 -6.21 20.15
CA PHE A 139 -6.03 -6.00 19.03
C PHE A 139 -6.24 -7.26 18.18
N LYS A 140 -5.22 -8.11 18.02
CA LYS A 140 -5.38 -9.41 17.36
C LYS A 140 -6.44 -10.28 18.05
N LEU A 141 -6.40 -10.37 19.37
CA LEU A 141 -7.39 -11.14 20.16
C LEU A 141 -8.79 -10.51 20.07
N TYR A 142 -8.87 -9.20 19.93
CA TYR A 142 -10.12 -8.49 19.67
C TYR A 142 -10.72 -8.90 18.32
N ASN A 143 -9.90 -8.92 17.26
CA ASN A 143 -10.31 -9.40 15.93
C ASN A 143 -10.73 -10.87 15.95
N ASP A 144 -10.02 -11.71 16.70
CA ASP A 144 -10.37 -13.13 16.86
C ASP A 144 -11.76 -13.30 17.53
N SER A 145 -12.17 -12.36 18.39
CA SER A 145 -13.46 -12.39 19.09
C SER A 145 -14.62 -11.79 18.29
N TYR A 146 -14.38 -10.71 17.53
CA TYR A 146 -15.44 -9.91 16.88
C TYR A 146 -15.35 -9.87 15.35
N GLY A 147 -14.33 -10.54 14.77
CA GLY A 147 -14.04 -10.49 13.34
C GLY A 147 -13.43 -9.15 12.90
N HIS A 148 -12.96 -9.11 11.66
CA HIS A 148 -12.31 -7.92 11.11
C HIS A 148 -13.24 -6.69 11.05
N LEU A 149 -14.52 -6.87 10.78
CA LEU A 149 -15.49 -5.76 10.76
C LEU A 149 -15.64 -5.12 12.15
N GLY A 150 -15.65 -5.95 13.22
CA GLY A 150 -15.64 -5.45 14.60
C GLY A 150 -14.35 -4.71 14.95
N GLY A 151 -13.20 -5.22 14.48
CA GLY A 151 -11.93 -4.53 14.62
C GLY A 151 -11.88 -3.19 13.91
N ASP A 152 -12.44 -3.11 12.70
CA ASP A 152 -12.54 -1.86 11.95
C ASP A 152 -13.39 -0.81 12.69
N ASP A 153 -14.52 -1.20 13.30
CA ASP A 153 -15.34 -0.31 14.14
C ASP A 153 -14.56 0.15 15.39
N CYS A 154 -13.84 -0.75 16.04
CA CYS A 154 -12.96 -0.43 17.15
C CYS A 154 -11.93 0.63 16.74
N LEU A 155 -11.22 0.44 15.62
CA LEU A 155 -10.22 1.40 15.13
C LEU A 155 -10.84 2.77 14.79
N ARG A 156 -12.05 2.81 14.21
CA ARG A 156 -12.75 4.09 13.97
C ARG A 156 -13.04 4.84 15.27
N ARG A 157 -13.51 4.16 16.30
CA ARG A 157 -13.81 4.76 17.60
C ARG A 157 -12.55 5.20 18.32
N VAL A 158 -11.51 4.38 18.32
CA VAL A 158 -10.19 4.74 18.90
C VAL A 158 -9.61 5.96 18.16
N SER A 159 -9.66 5.98 16.83
CA SER A 159 -9.16 7.12 16.06
C SER A 159 -9.93 8.41 16.32
N ALA A 160 -11.25 8.34 16.50
CA ALA A 160 -12.07 9.48 16.86
C ALA A 160 -11.70 10.02 18.25
N ALA A 161 -11.47 9.12 19.22
CA ALA A 161 -11.01 9.49 20.55
C ALA A 161 -9.63 10.18 20.52
N ILE A 162 -8.67 9.64 19.73
CA ILE A 162 -7.36 10.29 19.54
C ILE A 162 -7.54 11.68 18.89
N GLY A 163 -8.28 11.73 17.77
CA GLY A 163 -8.47 12.96 16.99
C GLY A 163 -9.12 14.09 17.77
N SER A 164 -10.04 13.79 18.72
CA SER A 164 -10.71 14.79 19.55
C SER A 164 -9.77 15.59 20.45
N HIS A 165 -8.58 15.09 20.74
CA HIS A 165 -7.56 15.75 21.54
C HIS A 165 -6.55 16.57 20.71
N ILE A 166 -6.60 16.46 19.37
CA ILE A 166 -5.66 17.13 18.46
C ILE A 166 -6.32 18.40 17.92
N ALA A 167 -6.17 19.49 18.64
CA ALA A 167 -6.84 20.75 18.32
C ALA A 167 -5.88 21.89 17.93
N ARG A 168 -4.56 21.76 18.19
CA ARG A 168 -3.60 22.84 17.90
C ARG A 168 -3.20 22.83 16.42
N PRO A 169 -3.13 23.99 15.76
CA PRO A 169 -2.51 24.07 14.43
C PRO A 169 -1.06 23.60 14.50
N GLY A 170 -0.74 22.57 13.82
CA GLY A 170 0.61 21.97 13.82
C GLY A 170 0.66 20.58 14.43
N ASP A 171 -0.19 20.25 15.39
CA ASP A 171 -0.34 18.87 15.87
C ASP A 171 -0.93 17.98 14.75
N LEU A 172 -0.49 16.73 14.69
CA LEU A 172 -1.00 15.77 13.74
C LEU A 172 -1.22 14.43 14.42
N ALA A 173 -2.42 13.86 14.26
CA ALA A 173 -2.67 12.44 14.53
C ALA A 173 -2.73 11.67 13.22
N ALA A 174 -2.09 10.51 13.19
CA ALA A 174 -2.01 9.64 12.03
C ALA A 174 -2.23 8.18 12.42
N ARG A 175 -2.76 7.40 11.47
CA ARG A 175 -2.66 5.94 11.52
C ARG A 175 -1.33 5.53 10.92
N TYR A 176 -0.45 4.99 11.75
CA TYR A 176 0.90 4.63 11.36
C TYR A 176 0.97 3.28 10.66
N GLY A 177 0.14 2.31 11.10
CA GLY A 177 -0.01 1.00 10.46
C GLY A 177 -0.99 0.14 11.26
N GLY A 178 -1.72 -0.78 10.66
CA GLY A 178 -2.60 -1.73 11.35
C GLY A 178 -3.43 -1.11 12.47
N GLU A 179 -3.06 -1.47 13.71
CA GLU A 179 -3.61 -0.95 14.98
C GLU A 179 -2.75 0.16 15.63
N GLU A 180 -1.71 0.62 14.92
CA GLU A 180 -0.76 1.61 15.43
C GLU A 180 -1.14 3.03 14.99
N PHE A 181 -1.03 3.96 15.92
CA PHE A 181 -1.26 5.38 15.70
C PHE A 181 -0.04 6.19 16.14
N ALA A 182 0.11 7.37 15.56
CA ALA A 182 1.18 8.30 15.93
C ALA A 182 0.63 9.73 16.09
N VAL A 183 1.19 10.48 17.03
CA VAL A 183 0.84 11.89 17.23
C VAL A 183 2.12 12.73 17.27
N ILE A 184 2.23 13.71 16.38
CA ILE A 184 3.32 14.69 16.33
C ILE A 184 2.87 15.95 17.07
N LEU A 185 3.70 16.43 18.00
CA LEU A 185 3.42 17.59 18.84
C LEU A 185 4.60 18.57 18.78
N PRO A 186 4.57 19.54 17.86
CA PRO A 186 5.59 20.58 17.80
C PRO A 186 5.57 21.49 19.04
N ASN A 187 6.73 21.97 19.44
CA ASN A 187 6.91 22.89 20.58
C ASN A 187 6.20 22.41 21.86
N THR A 188 6.37 21.10 22.17
CA THR A 188 5.74 20.46 23.32
C THR A 188 6.80 19.71 24.12
N ASP A 189 6.89 20.00 25.40
CA ASP A 189 7.82 19.37 26.34
C ASP A 189 7.30 18.00 26.83
N ALA A 190 8.11 17.31 27.62
CA ALA A 190 7.79 15.98 28.14
C ALA A 190 6.52 15.98 29.00
N THR A 191 6.30 17.02 29.76
CA THR A 191 5.12 17.17 30.64
C THR A 191 3.86 17.34 29.79
N GLY A 192 3.88 18.25 28.83
CA GLY A 192 2.77 18.49 27.90
C GLY A 192 2.42 17.26 27.08
N ALA A 193 3.43 16.57 26.55
CA ALA A 193 3.26 15.35 25.79
C ALA A 193 2.66 14.20 26.63
N SER A 194 3.18 14.00 27.85
CA SER A 194 2.67 12.98 28.77
C SER A 194 1.23 13.26 29.22
N ASN A 195 0.89 14.52 29.49
CA ASN A 195 -0.47 14.92 29.83
C ASN A 195 -1.45 14.67 28.69
N LEU A 196 -1.06 14.95 27.44
CA LEU A 196 -1.89 14.66 26.29
C LEU A 196 -2.04 13.14 26.09
N ALA A 197 -0.96 12.38 26.21
CA ALA A 197 -0.97 10.93 26.15
C ALA A 197 -1.92 10.32 27.21
N SER A 198 -1.91 10.83 28.45
CA SER A 198 -2.82 10.40 29.52
C SER A 198 -4.28 10.63 29.15
N ARG A 199 -4.62 11.83 28.67
CA ARG A 199 -5.98 12.15 28.25
C ARG A 199 -6.46 11.28 27.10
N ILE A 200 -5.61 11.02 26.12
CA ILE A 200 -5.92 10.12 24.99
C ILE A 200 -6.18 8.69 25.51
N ARG A 201 -5.28 8.15 26.36
CA ARG A 201 -5.44 6.81 26.94
C ARG A 201 -6.75 6.71 27.74
N GLU A 202 -7.04 7.68 28.59
CA GLU A 202 -8.27 7.70 29.38
C GLU A 202 -9.52 7.82 28.51
N SER A 203 -9.46 8.62 27.46
CA SER A 203 -10.56 8.78 26.50
C SER A 203 -10.84 7.45 25.76
N VAL A 204 -9.80 6.73 25.35
CA VAL A 204 -9.98 5.41 24.74
C VAL A 204 -10.55 4.41 25.74
N ALA A 205 -10.05 4.37 26.97
CA ALA A 205 -10.59 3.50 28.01
C ALA A 205 -12.06 3.81 28.35
N ALA A 206 -12.44 5.11 28.30
CA ALA A 206 -13.80 5.58 28.54
C ALA A 206 -14.80 5.20 27.43
N LEU A 207 -14.34 4.79 26.23
CA LEU A 207 -15.21 4.22 25.19
C LEU A 207 -15.95 2.95 25.66
N GLY A 208 -15.43 2.28 26.68
CA GLY A 208 -16.04 1.08 27.26
C GLY A 208 -16.23 -0.07 26.28
N LEU A 209 -15.40 -0.13 25.21
CA LEU A 209 -15.49 -1.22 24.24
C LEU A 209 -15.11 -2.54 24.88
N ILE A 210 -16.05 -3.47 24.95
CA ILE A 210 -15.86 -4.76 25.61
C ILE A 210 -14.79 -5.56 24.87
N HIS A 211 -13.78 -6.05 25.59
CA HIS A 211 -12.74 -6.92 25.09
C HIS A 211 -12.63 -8.19 25.95
N PRO A 212 -13.32 -9.30 25.60
CA PRO A 212 -13.44 -10.49 26.45
C PRO A 212 -12.12 -11.15 26.80
N GLN A 213 -11.14 -11.05 25.92
CA GLN A 213 -9.81 -11.68 26.10
C GLN A 213 -8.76 -10.74 26.72
N SER A 214 -9.14 -9.50 27.05
CA SER A 214 -8.28 -8.60 27.82
C SER A 214 -8.50 -8.77 29.32
N SER A 215 -7.43 -8.72 30.10
CA SER A 215 -7.50 -8.75 31.57
C SER A 215 -8.35 -7.61 32.16
N LEU A 216 -8.42 -6.47 31.45
CA LEU A 216 -9.22 -5.30 31.83
C LEU A 216 -10.65 -5.34 31.28
N GLN A 217 -11.05 -6.40 30.57
CA GLN A 217 -12.37 -6.60 29.94
C GLN A 217 -12.80 -5.45 29.02
N ARG A 218 -11.88 -4.61 28.59
CA ARG A 218 -12.11 -3.47 27.72
C ARG A 218 -10.91 -3.20 26.80
N VAL A 219 -11.16 -2.48 25.72
CA VAL A 219 -10.10 -1.99 24.84
C VAL A 219 -9.32 -0.90 25.56
N THR A 220 -8.00 -1.01 25.51
CA THR A 220 -7.03 -0.04 26.02
C THR A 220 -5.95 0.21 25.00
N ILE A 221 -5.12 1.22 25.24
CA ILE A 221 -3.94 1.52 24.42
C ILE A 221 -2.70 1.65 25.30
N SER A 222 -1.58 1.21 24.77
CA SER A 222 -0.25 1.54 25.29
C SER A 222 0.34 2.71 24.51
N VAL A 223 1.05 3.61 25.20
CA VAL A 223 1.62 4.81 24.58
C VAL A 223 3.08 4.96 24.96
N GLY A 224 3.94 5.08 23.93
CA GLY A 224 5.32 5.51 24.06
C GLY A 224 5.43 6.99 23.73
N VAL A 225 6.05 7.76 24.59
CA VAL A 225 6.27 9.21 24.47
C VAL A 225 7.76 9.47 24.33
N ALA A 226 8.18 10.19 23.29
CA ALA A 226 9.54 10.68 23.17
C ALA A 226 9.54 12.18 22.89
N VAL A 227 10.52 12.89 23.44
CA VAL A 227 10.70 14.31 23.22
C VAL A 227 12.17 14.59 23.00
N VAL A 228 12.48 15.36 21.98
CA VAL A 228 13.84 15.81 21.69
C VAL A 228 13.85 17.28 21.27
N VAL A 229 14.93 17.98 21.54
CA VAL A 229 15.30 19.19 20.81
C VAL A 229 16.29 18.75 19.73
N PRO A 230 15.91 18.81 18.43
CA PRO A 230 16.79 18.30 17.38
C PRO A 230 18.13 19.03 17.32
N GLU A 231 19.20 18.28 17.09
CA GLU A 231 20.57 18.79 16.89
C GLU A 231 21.05 18.53 15.45
N GLN A 232 22.06 19.27 15.01
CA GLN A 232 22.66 19.07 13.69
C GLN A 232 23.22 17.65 13.57
N GLY A 233 22.93 16.99 12.44
CA GLY A 233 23.37 15.62 12.16
C GLY A 233 22.46 14.52 12.69
N GLN A 234 21.47 14.85 13.50
CA GLN A 234 20.44 13.90 13.90
C GLN A 234 19.32 13.79 12.83
N LEU A 235 18.66 12.62 12.78
CA LEU A 235 17.59 12.34 11.84
C LEU A 235 16.24 12.15 12.59
N PRO A 236 15.11 12.48 11.95
CA PRO A 236 13.77 12.25 12.51
C PRO A 236 13.52 10.82 12.97
N ALA A 237 14.15 9.83 12.30
CA ALA A 237 14.07 8.42 12.65
C ALA A 237 14.53 8.11 14.09
N ALA A 238 15.42 8.92 14.66
CA ALA A 238 15.85 8.76 16.04
C ALA A 238 14.69 9.01 17.03
N LEU A 239 13.85 10.01 16.77
CA LEU A 239 12.67 10.31 17.60
C LEU A 239 11.65 9.18 17.50
N VAL A 240 11.43 8.62 16.28
CA VAL A 240 10.55 7.47 16.08
C VAL A 240 11.06 6.27 16.87
N SER A 241 12.35 5.96 16.77
CA SER A 241 12.97 4.83 17.49
C SER A 241 12.83 4.97 19.01
N LEU A 242 13.00 6.17 19.55
CA LEU A 242 12.81 6.44 20.99
C LEU A 242 11.36 6.22 21.45
N ALA A 243 10.39 6.72 20.66
CA ALA A 243 8.98 6.54 20.96
C ALA A 243 8.56 5.06 20.87
N ASP A 244 9.06 4.31 19.87
CA ASP A 244 8.82 2.87 19.73
C ASP A 244 9.41 2.07 20.89
N GLN A 245 10.62 2.39 21.33
CA GLN A 245 11.23 1.75 22.51
C GLN A 245 10.39 1.99 23.77
N ALA A 246 9.91 3.21 23.96
CA ALA A 246 9.03 3.55 25.07
C ALA A 246 7.68 2.82 24.97
N LEU A 247 7.10 2.69 23.77
CA LEU A 247 5.89 1.92 23.54
C LEU A 247 6.11 0.43 23.88
N TYR A 248 7.21 -0.13 23.45
CA TYR A 248 7.57 -1.52 23.79
C TYR A 248 7.68 -1.71 25.30
N GLN A 249 8.30 -0.76 26.04
CA GLN A 249 8.35 -0.79 27.49
C GLN A 249 6.95 -0.68 28.12
N ALA A 250 6.07 0.18 27.60
CA ALA A 250 4.68 0.27 28.06
C ALA A 250 3.95 -1.09 27.92
N LYS A 251 4.12 -1.76 26.78
CA LYS A 251 3.54 -3.10 26.54
C LYS A 251 4.12 -4.17 27.46
N SER A 252 5.44 -4.18 27.69
CA SER A 252 6.12 -5.18 28.54
C SER A 252 5.79 -5.01 30.02
N LEU A 253 5.56 -3.81 30.49
CA LEU A 253 5.21 -3.49 31.88
C LEU A 253 3.73 -3.76 32.21
N GLY A 254 2.93 -4.29 31.28
CA GLY A 254 1.55 -4.72 31.56
C GLY A 254 0.49 -3.89 30.83
N ARG A 255 0.87 -3.13 29.79
CA ARG A 255 -0.05 -2.38 28.92
C ARG A 255 -0.89 -1.31 29.63
N ASP A 256 -1.89 -0.75 28.94
CA ASP A 256 -2.78 0.34 29.44
C ASP A 256 -2.00 1.42 30.20
N ARG A 257 -0.90 1.88 29.62
CA ARG A 257 -0.02 2.87 30.24
C ARG A 257 0.74 3.72 29.25
N ILE A 258 1.33 4.75 29.81
CA ILE A 258 2.25 5.64 29.11
C ILE A 258 3.65 5.34 29.63
N GLN A 259 4.60 5.33 28.71
CA GLN A 259 6.02 5.28 29.05
C GLN A 259 6.73 6.44 28.35
N LEU A 260 7.44 7.21 29.11
CA LEU A 260 8.32 8.25 28.56
C LEU A 260 9.67 7.62 28.21
N ALA A 261 10.17 7.89 27.03
CA ALA A 261 11.53 7.51 26.66
C ALA A 261 12.52 8.17 27.60
N ALA A 262 13.53 7.43 28.03
CA ALA A 262 14.64 8.01 28.76
C ALA A 262 15.27 9.12 27.92
N GLU A 263 15.65 10.24 28.54
CA GLU A 263 16.39 11.29 27.84
C GLU A 263 17.54 10.64 27.05
N PRO A 264 17.82 11.09 25.82
CA PRO A 264 18.91 10.56 25.02
C PRO A 264 20.25 10.96 25.64
N ALA A 265 20.53 10.43 26.84
CA ALA A 265 21.85 10.48 27.44
C ALA A 265 22.79 9.73 26.50
N LYS A 266 23.41 10.43 25.57
CA LYS A 266 24.58 10.00 24.78
C LYS A 266 24.42 8.92 23.70
N LEU A 267 23.25 8.73 23.09
CA LEU A 267 23.15 7.87 21.88
C LEU A 267 23.82 8.48 20.63
N ALA A 268 24.39 9.68 20.74
CA ALA A 268 25.00 10.40 19.61
C ALA A 268 26.40 9.85 19.21
N LYS A 269 26.94 8.82 19.83
CA LYS A 269 28.28 8.29 19.47
C LYS A 269 28.34 6.85 18.99
N GLU A 270 27.31 6.04 19.14
CA GLU A 270 27.41 4.61 18.78
C GLU A 270 26.82 4.21 17.42
N VAL A 271 25.97 5.02 16.79
CA VAL A 271 25.41 4.69 15.47
C VAL A 271 26.35 5.05 14.31
N LEU A 272 27.45 5.75 14.56
CA LEU A 272 28.39 6.19 13.51
C LEU A 272 29.57 5.25 13.30
N VAL A 273 29.67 4.13 13.99
CA VAL A 273 30.77 3.15 13.81
C VAL A 273 30.22 1.73 13.69
N ALA A 274 29.48 1.45 12.62
CA ALA A 274 29.39 0.09 12.12
C ALA A 274 30.54 -0.08 11.10
N PRO A 275 31.55 -0.95 11.34
CA PRO A 275 32.59 -1.18 10.35
C PRO A 275 31.95 -1.85 9.12
N ARG A 276 32.17 -1.27 7.95
CA ARG A 276 31.93 -1.92 6.67
C ARG A 276 32.71 -3.24 6.68
N ALA A 277 32.02 -4.35 6.79
CA ALA A 277 32.59 -5.65 6.55
C ALA A 277 33.11 -5.69 5.12
N SER A 278 34.44 -5.63 4.96
CA SER A 278 35.13 -5.88 3.70
C SER A 278 34.90 -7.34 3.32
N VAL A 279 34.09 -7.55 2.29
CA VAL A 279 34.02 -8.84 1.59
C VAL A 279 35.34 -8.96 0.84
N ALA A 280 36.32 -9.63 1.42
CA ALA A 280 37.51 -10.12 0.75
C ALA A 280 37.08 -11.25 -0.18
N VAL A 281 37.04 -10.98 -1.48
CA VAL A 281 36.99 -12.01 -2.51
C VAL A 281 38.37 -12.69 -2.52
N GLY A 282 38.44 -13.90 -1.97
CA GLY A 282 39.55 -14.79 -2.13
C GLY A 282 39.57 -15.40 -3.52
N LEU A 283 40.42 -14.88 -4.40
CA LEU A 283 40.90 -15.59 -5.58
C LEU A 283 42.04 -16.48 -5.14
N SER A 284 41.90 -17.77 -5.26
CA SER A 284 43.02 -18.69 -5.31
C SER A 284 42.76 -19.83 -6.25
N ALA A 285 43.58 -19.86 -7.31
CA ALA A 285 44.13 -20.97 -8.10
C ALA A 285 43.18 -22.13 -8.50
#